data_a8fd81ddafe3543d1317fbf2f764ed76
#
_entry.id   a8fd81ddafe3543d1317fbf2f764ed76
#
_cell.length_a   1.000
_cell.length_b   1.000
_cell.length_c   1.000
_cell.angle_alpha   90.00
_cell.angle_beta   90.00
_cell.angle_gamma   90.00
#
_symmetry.space_group_name_H-M   'P 1'
#
loop_
_entity.id
_entity.type
_entity.pdbx_description
1 polymer ?
#
loop_
_entity_poly.entity_id
_entity_poly.type
_entity_poly.pdbx_seq_one_letter_code
_entity_poly.pdbx_strand_id
1 'polypeptide(L)'
;MKEITRRNFVKGAAAASLLIGTSKTSWAGANDRVRVAIMGINGRGKEHLGMYPQIKGAEISTLCEVDSRLFAPRAKEFLTDKGLKEPKFEQDIRRVLDDKDIDVISMATPNHWHSLGTIWACQAGKDVYVEKPMTHNIFEGRKVVEAAAKYKKIVQHGVQLRSNPGFQEGIQMLHDGAIGEVYMARCVCFKNRPDIGKATPGTPPAELDWNLWQGPAQEEPFMVNDKGQGIFVPYFWHWKWAYGNGDIGNQGVHQLDAARWGLQVDVPYRVASMGGLFLWEDAKEVFNVSSSSYMFKGKDGKDKMMTLEVRFWESNEEVGGKSFGVIFYGEKGYMSFPSYEGYQLYQGGKLVKEHSEGDTVNHFQNFIDCVRSRSAEKLTSPPIEGHYSSALSHYALTGARLNRVLEIDTEKEQVKNDDEANSYLTRVYREGFVVPETV
;
A
#
# COMPACT_ATOMS: atom_id res chain seq x y z
N MET A 1 -30.74 8.53 4.08
CA MET A 1 -29.93 8.04 2.95
C MET A 1 -29.98 6.52 2.99
N LYS A 2 -30.30 5.83 1.89
CA LYS A 2 -30.39 4.35 1.90
C LYS A 2 -28.97 3.77 1.87
N GLU A 3 -28.67 2.89 2.83
CA GLU A 3 -27.38 2.23 2.98
C GLU A 3 -26.97 1.46 1.72
N ILE A 4 -25.69 1.60 1.33
CA ILE A 4 -25.09 0.82 0.26
C ILE A 4 -24.46 -0.43 0.89
N THR A 5 -25.20 -1.53 0.90
CA THR A 5 -24.67 -2.83 1.30
C THR A 5 -23.97 -3.51 0.13
N ARG A 6 -23.01 -4.42 0.41
CA ARG A 6 -22.28 -5.24 -0.58
C ARG A 6 -23.21 -5.87 -1.63
N ARG A 7 -24.40 -6.32 -1.20
CA ARG A 7 -25.40 -6.93 -2.07
C ARG A 7 -26.06 -5.92 -3.03
N ASN A 8 -26.18 -4.65 -2.61
CA ASN A 8 -26.72 -3.57 -3.43
C ASN A 8 -25.69 -3.00 -4.40
N PHE A 9 -24.39 -3.01 -4.02
CA PHE A 9 -23.30 -2.62 -4.89
C PHE A 9 -23.15 -3.59 -6.08
N VAL A 10 -23.18 -4.90 -5.83
CA VAL A 10 -23.11 -5.93 -6.89
C VAL A 10 -24.35 -5.89 -7.77
N LYS A 11 -25.54 -5.65 -7.22
CA LYS A 11 -26.78 -5.50 -8.01
C LYS A 11 -26.84 -4.20 -8.81
N GLY A 12 -26.30 -3.11 -8.29
CA GLY A 12 -26.16 -1.84 -8.99
C GLY A 12 -25.19 -1.93 -10.18
N ALA A 13 -24.09 -2.64 -10.02
CA ALA A 13 -23.12 -2.89 -11.10
C ALA A 13 -23.73 -3.77 -12.22
N ALA A 14 -24.56 -4.75 -11.89
CA ALA A 14 -25.23 -5.61 -12.87
C ALA A 14 -26.37 -4.91 -13.63
N ALA A 15 -27.06 -3.95 -13.01
CA ALA A 15 -28.14 -3.18 -13.65
C ALA A 15 -27.65 -2.02 -14.51
N ALA A 16 -26.45 -1.47 -14.23
CA ALA A 16 -25.83 -0.42 -15.03
C ALA A 16 -25.22 -0.94 -16.35
N SER A 17 -25.04 -2.26 -16.49
CA SER A 17 -24.43 -2.87 -17.68
C SER A 17 -25.38 -2.90 -18.90
N LEU A 18 -26.63 -2.52 -18.78
CA LEU A 18 -27.63 -2.64 -19.86
C LEU A 18 -27.96 -1.31 -20.59
N LEU A 19 -27.31 -0.18 -20.23
CA LEU A 19 -27.59 1.12 -20.86
C LEU A 19 -26.36 1.94 -21.25
N ILE A 20 -25.19 1.32 -21.41
CA ILE A 20 -24.02 2.01 -21.95
C ILE A 20 -23.83 1.56 -23.40
N GLY A 21 -24.25 2.42 -24.31
CA GLY A 21 -23.89 2.34 -25.71
C GLY A 21 -22.37 2.22 -25.81
N THR A 22 -21.91 1.21 -26.54
CA THR A 22 -20.52 0.87 -26.81
C THR A 22 -19.82 2.00 -27.55
N SER A 23 -19.25 2.95 -26.83
CA SER A 23 -18.08 3.64 -27.39
C SER A 23 -16.90 2.67 -27.24
N LYS A 24 -16.73 1.81 -28.22
CA LYS A 24 -15.46 1.13 -28.47
C LYS A 24 -14.46 2.22 -28.80
N THR A 25 -13.75 2.75 -27.81
CA THR A 25 -12.47 3.38 -28.06
C THR A 25 -11.53 2.26 -28.47
N SER A 26 -11.47 2.03 -29.77
CA SER A 26 -10.50 1.16 -30.41
C SER A 26 -9.12 1.80 -30.24
N TRP A 27 -8.34 1.28 -29.33
CA TRP A 27 -6.91 1.58 -29.24
C TRP A 27 -6.18 0.80 -30.33
N ALA A 28 -6.11 1.35 -31.55
CA ALA A 28 -5.47 0.71 -32.70
C ALA A 28 -4.59 1.69 -33.47
N GLY A 29 -3.32 1.82 -33.09
CA GLY A 29 -2.30 2.60 -33.78
C GLY A 29 -0.99 2.72 -33.04
N ALA A 30 0.07 3.17 -33.66
CA ALA A 30 1.40 3.39 -33.06
C ALA A 30 1.43 4.45 -31.94
N ASN A 31 0.29 5.13 -31.67
CA ASN A 31 0.07 6.13 -30.61
C ASN A 31 -0.62 5.56 -29.37
N ASP A 32 -0.79 4.25 -29.25
CA ASP A 32 -1.64 3.60 -28.22
C ASP A 32 -0.90 3.27 -26.92
N ARG A 33 0.08 4.06 -26.53
CA ARG A 33 0.77 3.87 -25.26
C ARG A 33 0.08 4.63 -24.14
N VAL A 34 -0.07 3.98 -22.98
CA VAL A 34 -0.47 4.61 -21.73
C VAL A 34 0.67 5.50 -21.25
N ARG A 35 0.45 6.79 -21.18
CA ARG A 35 1.46 7.78 -20.76
C ARG A 35 1.43 7.92 -19.25
N VAL A 36 2.53 7.50 -18.63
CA VAL A 36 2.69 7.39 -17.18
C VAL A 36 3.50 8.56 -16.67
N ALA A 37 3.00 9.26 -15.67
CA ALA A 37 3.78 10.15 -14.81
C ALA A 37 4.16 9.40 -13.52
N ILE A 38 5.44 9.38 -13.16
CA ILE A 38 5.92 8.76 -11.92
C ILE A 38 6.09 9.86 -10.87
N MET A 39 5.34 9.76 -9.77
CA MET A 39 5.41 10.66 -8.63
C MET A 39 6.24 10.04 -7.49
N GLY A 40 7.36 10.70 -7.14
CA GLY A 40 8.38 10.16 -6.25
C GLY A 40 9.33 9.21 -6.98
N ILE A 41 10.55 9.67 -7.28
CA ILE A 41 11.53 8.94 -8.12
C ILE A 41 12.78 8.51 -7.37
N ASN A 42 12.78 8.64 -6.04
CA ASN A 42 13.81 8.07 -5.18
C ASN A 42 13.39 6.69 -4.66
N GLY A 43 14.18 6.03 -3.82
CA GLY A 43 13.84 4.77 -3.17
C GLY A 43 13.00 3.83 -4.07
N ARG A 44 11.76 3.58 -3.67
CA ARG A 44 10.82 2.71 -4.41
C ARG A 44 10.49 3.21 -5.83
N GLY A 45 10.55 4.53 -6.04
CA GLY A 45 10.32 5.09 -7.38
C GLY A 45 11.33 4.65 -8.43
N LYS A 46 12.55 4.23 -8.05
CA LYS A 46 13.50 3.61 -8.97
C LYS A 46 12.99 2.29 -9.54
N GLU A 47 12.29 1.50 -8.73
CA GLU A 47 11.64 0.29 -9.21
C GLU A 47 10.58 0.61 -10.28
N HIS A 48 9.76 1.64 -10.05
CA HIS A 48 8.78 2.09 -11.05
C HIS A 48 9.47 2.52 -12.35
N LEU A 49 10.57 3.31 -12.24
CA LEU A 49 11.37 3.70 -13.41
C LEU A 49 11.97 2.50 -14.15
N GLY A 50 12.34 1.46 -13.44
CA GLY A 50 12.88 0.21 -14.02
C GLY A 50 11.81 -0.72 -14.60
N MET A 51 10.58 -0.70 -14.05
CA MET A 51 9.48 -1.61 -14.44
C MET A 51 8.74 -1.11 -15.68
N TYR A 52 8.26 0.15 -15.71
CA TYR A 52 7.44 0.64 -16.82
C TYR A 52 8.05 0.48 -18.21
N PRO A 53 9.37 0.62 -18.44
CA PRO A 53 9.98 0.32 -19.73
C PRO A 53 9.80 -1.13 -20.21
N GLN A 54 9.53 -2.06 -19.30
CA GLN A 54 9.31 -3.47 -19.61
C GLN A 54 7.83 -3.78 -19.88
N ILE A 55 6.92 -2.87 -19.55
CA ILE A 55 5.47 -3.06 -19.67
C ILE A 55 5.01 -2.74 -21.07
N LYS A 56 4.41 -3.74 -21.74
CA LYS A 56 3.88 -3.55 -23.08
C LYS A 56 2.74 -2.52 -23.10
N GLY A 57 2.92 -1.48 -23.89
CA GLY A 57 1.91 -0.44 -24.05
C GLY A 57 1.94 0.66 -22.99
N ALA A 58 3.02 0.79 -22.22
CA ALA A 58 3.28 1.91 -21.33
C ALA A 58 4.47 2.76 -21.81
N GLU A 59 4.47 4.05 -21.47
CA GLU A 59 5.57 4.99 -21.70
C GLU A 59 5.67 5.96 -20.53
N ILE A 60 6.88 6.13 -19.98
CA ILE A 60 7.14 7.17 -18.98
C ILE A 60 7.23 8.52 -19.70
N SER A 61 6.27 9.39 -19.45
CA SER A 61 6.19 10.71 -20.06
C SER A 61 6.66 11.85 -19.17
N THR A 62 6.53 11.68 -17.84
CA THR A 62 6.81 12.73 -16.87
C THR A 62 7.37 12.15 -15.58
N LEU A 63 8.35 12.82 -15.00
CA LEU A 63 8.82 12.60 -13.63
C LEU A 63 8.32 13.72 -12.75
N CYS A 64 7.65 13.39 -11.65
CA CYS A 64 7.19 14.32 -10.65
C CYS A 64 7.94 14.08 -9.35
N GLU A 65 8.76 15.08 -8.92
CA GLU A 65 9.61 14.94 -7.75
C GLU A 65 9.89 16.31 -7.13
N VAL A 66 9.72 16.43 -5.84
CA VAL A 66 9.91 17.69 -5.11
C VAL A 66 11.39 18.06 -4.90
N ASP A 67 12.31 17.09 -5.03
CA ASP A 67 13.76 17.29 -5.02
C ASP A 67 14.29 17.33 -6.45
N SER A 68 14.49 18.51 -6.98
CA SER A 68 14.89 18.71 -8.38
C SER A 68 16.27 18.11 -8.74
N ARG A 69 17.12 17.83 -7.75
CA ARG A 69 18.43 17.17 -7.95
C ARG A 69 18.30 15.75 -8.51
N LEU A 70 17.13 15.12 -8.33
CA LEU A 70 16.88 13.73 -8.74
C LEU A 70 16.50 13.59 -10.21
N PHE A 71 16.00 14.61 -10.88
CA PHE A 71 15.47 14.50 -12.24
C PHE A 71 16.50 13.99 -13.25
N ALA A 72 17.55 14.75 -13.49
CA ALA A 72 18.52 14.41 -14.52
C ALA A 72 19.26 13.08 -14.25
N PRO A 73 19.72 12.77 -13.02
CA PRO A 73 20.34 11.47 -12.74
C PRO A 73 19.38 10.29 -12.97
N ARG A 74 18.11 10.42 -12.58
CA ARG A 74 17.12 9.34 -12.74
C ARG A 74 16.70 9.15 -14.20
N ALA A 75 16.45 10.25 -14.92
CA ALA A 75 16.16 10.19 -16.35
C ALA A 75 17.32 9.55 -17.11
N LYS A 76 18.57 9.91 -16.78
CA LYS A 76 19.75 9.31 -17.39
C LYS A 76 19.85 7.81 -17.11
N GLU A 77 19.86 7.41 -15.83
CA GLU A 77 20.07 6.03 -15.37
C GLU A 77 19.01 5.05 -15.94
N PHE A 78 17.74 5.46 -15.92
CA PHE A 78 16.63 4.54 -16.22
C PHE A 78 16.06 4.67 -17.62
N LEU A 79 16.28 5.79 -18.32
CA LEU A 79 15.63 6.08 -19.59
C LEU A 79 16.64 6.42 -20.71
N THR A 80 17.34 7.55 -20.64
CA THR A 80 18.11 8.04 -21.80
C THR A 80 19.35 7.19 -22.10
N ASP A 81 20.05 6.65 -21.09
CA ASP A 81 21.16 5.69 -21.31
C ASP A 81 20.69 4.35 -21.90
N LYS A 82 19.36 4.09 -21.85
CA LYS A 82 18.73 2.92 -22.48
C LYS A 82 18.08 3.25 -23.84
N GLY A 83 18.33 4.45 -24.37
CA GLY A 83 17.78 4.90 -25.65
C GLY A 83 16.30 5.25 -25.63
N LEU A 84 15.71 5.41 -24.43
CA LEU A 84 14.33 5.86 -24.28
C LEU A 84 14.24 7.40 -24.30
N LYS A 85 13.05 7.90 -24.60
CA LYS A 85 12.80 9.34 -24.66
C LYS A 85 12.99 9.98 -23.29
N GLU A 86 13.57 11.18 -23.27
CA GLU A 86 13.65 12.01 -22.07
C GLU A 86 12.26 12.45 -21.62
N PRO A 87 11.89 12.24 -20.33
CA PRO A 87 10.59 12.63 -19.81
C PRO A 87 10.56 14.14 -19.50
N LYS A 88 9.35 14.70 -19.33
CA LYS A 88 9.17 16.02 -18.72
C LYS A 88 9.52 15.95 -17.22
N PHE A 89 9.94 17.08 -16.64
CA PHE A 89 10.22 17.23 -15.20
C PHE A 89 9.25 18.23 -14.59
N GLU A 90 8.63 17.86 -13.47
CA GLU A 90 7.70 18.73 -12.75
C GLU A 90 7.82 18.48 -11.24
N GLN A 91 7.87 19.53 -10.44
CA GLN A 91 7.92 19.41 -8.98
C GLN A 91 6.52 19.31 -8.34
N ASP A 92 5.54 19.98 -8.93
CA ASP A 92 4.18 20.07 -8.38
C ASP A 92 3.23 19.10 -9.08
N ILE A 93 2.70 18.15 -8.32
CA ILE A 93 1.72 17.17 -8.82
C ILE A 93 0.49 17.84 -9.47
N ARG A 94 0.04 19.00 -8.98
CA ARG A 94 -1.12 19.70 -9.51
C ARG A 94 -0.93 20.07 -10.99
N ARG A 95 0.29 20.47 -11.38
CA ARG A 95 0.62 20.74 -12.79
C ARG A 95 0.67 19.48 -13.64
N VAL A 96 1.14 18.36 -13.05
CA VAL A 96 1.09 17.04 -13.72
C VAL A 96 -0.34 16.63 -13.98
N LEU A 97 -1.26 16.88 -13.03
CA LEU A 97 -2.67 16.53 -13.16
C LEU A 97 -3.40 17.37 -14.21
N ASP A 98 -2.96 18.61 -14.44
CA ASP A 98 -3.51 19.48 -15.50
C ASP A 98 -3.10 19.06 -16.91
N ASP A 99 -2.00 18.30 -17.06
CA ASP A 99 -1.52 17.83 -18.36
C ASP A 99 -2.46 16.75 -18.94
N LYS A 100 -3.13 17.09 -20.03
CA LYS A 100 -4.07 16.17 -20.72
C LYS A 100 -3.37 15.01 -21.43
N ASP A 101 -2.05 15.11 -21.62
CA ASP A 101 -1.25 14.07 -22.25
C ASP A 101 -0.82 12.97 -21.27
N ILE A 102 -1.16 13.05 -19.99
CA ILE A 102 -0.91 12.03 -18.98
C ILE A 102 -2.17 11.20 -18.76
N ASP A 103 -2.06 9.88 -18.82
CA ASP A 103 -3.15 8.94 -18.61
C ASP A 103 -3.15 8.37 -17.18
N VAL A 104 -1.97 8.15 -16.63
CA VAL A 104 -1.73 7.42 -15.37
C VAL A 104 -0.77 8.18 -14.47
N ILE A 105 -1.07 8.18 -13.18
CA ILE A 105 -0.11 8.53 -12.11
C ILE A 105 0.36 7.25 -11.43
N SER A 106 1.68 7.03 -11.42
CA SER A 106 2.32 5.94 -10.67
C SER A 106 3.01 6.51 -9.45
N MET A 107 2.45 6.27 -8.27
CA MET A 107 2.82 6.96 -7.04
C MET A 107 3.71 6.10 -6.14
N ALA A 108 4.92 6.58 -5.85
CA ALA A 108 5.90 5.96 -4.95
C ALA A 108 6.47 6.99 -3.94
N THR A 109 5.65 7.92 -3.53
CA THR A 109 5.93 8.94 -2.51
C THR A 109 5.97 8.34 -1.10
N PRO A 110 6.31 9.11 -0.05
CA PRO A 110 6.00 8.77 1.32
C PRO A 110 4.49 8.58 1.56
N ASN A 111 4.14 7.78 2.58
CA ASN A 111 2.76 7.32 2.83
C ASN A 111 1.72 8.43 2.94
N HIS A 112 2.10 9.56 3.56
CA HIS A 112 1.19 10.68 3.80
C HIS A 112 0.63 11.32 2.52
N TRP A 113 1.30 11.12 1.37
CA TRP A 113 0.86 11.63 0.07
C TRP A 113 -0.07 10.67 -0.70
N HIS A 114 -0.04 9.38 -0.37
CA HIS A 114 -0.71 8.34 -1.18
C HIS A 114 -2.20 8.63 -1.40
N SER A 115 -2.91 8.98 -0.33
CA SER A 115 -4.36 9.17 -0.41
C SER A 115 -4.74 10.44 -1.15
N LEU A 116 -4.19 11.58 -0.77
CA LEU A 116 -4.53 12.86 -1.39
C LEU A 116 -4.14 12.88 -2.86
N GLY A 117 -2.94 12.40 -3.19
CA GLY A 117 -2.47 12.31 -4.57
C GLY A 117 -3.36 11.40 -5.42
N THR A 118 -3.82 10.27 -4.87
CA THR A 118 -4.76 9.36 -5.56
C THR A 118 -6.12 10.01 -5.79
N ILE A 119 -6.67 10.69 -4.78
CA ILE A 119 -7.96 11.39 -4.88
C ILE A 119 -7.87 12.49 -5.95
N TRP A 120 -6.86 13.34 -5.90
CA TRP A 120 -6.65 14.39 -6.91
C TRP A 120 -6.47 13.82 -8.32
N ALA A 121 -5.72 12.72 -8.47
CA ALA A 121 -5.56 12.05 -9.76
C ALA A 121 -6.91 11.54 -10.30
N CYS A 122 -7.73 10.89 -9.46
CA CYS A 122 -9.07 10.46 -9.83
C CYS A 122 -9.95 11.63 -10.28
N GLN A 123 -9.94 12.74 -9.55
CA GLN A 123 -10.67 13.97 -9.87
C GLN A 123 -10.21 14.58 -11.21
N ALA A 124 -8.90 14.54 -11.47
CA ALA A 124 -8.32 15.00 -12.74
C ALA A 124 -8.49 14.02 -13.91
N GLY A 125 -9.18 12.89 -13.69
CA GLY A 125 -9.46 11.91 -14.72
C GLY A 125 -8.32 10.95 -15.00
N LYS A 126 -7.31 10.82 -14.13
CA LYS A 126 -6.18 9.90 -14.27
C LYS A 126 -6.45 8.59 -13.54
N ASP A 127 -5.93 7.48 -14.09
CA ASP A 127 -5.85 6.20 -13.39
C ASP A 127 -4.61 6.16 -12.49
N VAL A 128 -4.59 5.32 -11.45
CA VAL A 128 -3.54 5.40 -10.42
C VAL A 128 -2.99 4.03 -10.07
N TYR A 129 -1.68 3.89 -10.06
CA TYR A 129 -0.96 2.88 -9.31
C TYR A 129 -0.41 3.56 -8.04
N VAL A 130 -0.80 3.11 -6.85
CA VAL A 130 -0.34 3.68 -5.59
C VAL A 130 0.39 2.64 -4.75
N GLU A 131 1.60 2.97 -4.30
CA GLU A 131 2.40 2.10 -3.45
C GLU A 131 1.73 1.84 -2.08
N LYS A 132 2.18 0.79 -1.46
CA LYS A 132 1.74 0.36 -0.11
C LYS A 132 2.46 1.15 1.01
N PRO A 133 1.83 1.32 2.19
CA PRO A 133 0.40 1.15 2.43
C PRO A 133 -0.39 2.16 1.58
N MET A 134 -1.56 1.79 1.10
CA MET A 134 -2.34 2.65 0.21
C MET A 134 -2.69 4.00 0.87
N THR A 135 -2.76 4.02 2.18
CA THR A 135 -3.21 5.19 2.94
C THR A 135 -2.44 5.35 4.26
N HIS A 136 -2.48 6.56 4.81
CA HIS A 136 -1.84 6.89 6.08
C HIS A 136 -2.77 6.69 7.29
N ASN A 137 -4.08 6.66 7.10
CA ASN A 137 -5.12 6.38 8.10
C ASN A 137 -6.38 5.78 7.46
N ILE A 138 -7.36 5.39 8.27
CA ILE A 138 -8.57 4.69 7.83
C ILE A 138 -9.51 5.60 7.04
N PHE A 139 -9.74 6.83 7.52
CA PHE A 139 -10.57 7.81 6.83
C PHE A 139 -10.09 8.05 5.39
N GLU A 140 -8.80 8.26 5.22
CA GLU A 140 -8.17 8.43 3.90
C GLU A 140 -8.44 7.23 2.98
N GLY A 141 -8.37 6.01 3.53
CA GLY A 141 -8.60 4.78 2.77
C GLY A 141 -10.02 4.71 2.21
N ARG A 142 -10.99 5.06 3.01
CA ARG A 142 -12.38 5.12 2.57
C ARG A 142 -12.56 6.15 1.46
N LYS A 143 -11.92 7.33 1.58
CA LYS A 143 -12.00 8.39 0.57
C LYS A 143 -11.33 8.00 -0.76
N VAL A 144 -10.25 7.24 -0.74
CA VAL A 144 -9.64 6.69 -1.96
C VAL A 144 -10.61 5.73 -2.67
N VAL A 145 -11.26 4.82 -1.93
CA VAL A 145 -12.25 3.89 -2.50
C VAL A 145 -13.43 4.64 -3.11
N GLU A 146 -13.96 5.64 -2.40
CA GLU A 146 -15.07 6.50 -2.87
C GLU A 146 -14.67 7.27 -4.13
N ALA A 147 -13.46 7.86 -4.19
CA ALA A 147 -12.97 8.59 -5.35
C ALA A 147 -12.81 7.68 -6.58
N ALA A 148 -12.19 6.51 -6.42
CA ALA A 148 -12.04 5.55 -7.50
C ALA A 148 -13.39 5.15 -8.11
N ALA A 149 -14.38 4.88 -7.27
CA ALA A 149 -15.74 4.53 -7.68
C ALA A 149 -16.48 5.70 -8.35
N LYS A 150 -16.46 6.88 -7.73
CA LYS A 150 -17.15 8.08 -8.22
C LYS A 150 -16.65 8.51 -9.60
N TYR A 151 -15.33 8.56 -9.77
CA TYR A 151 -14.70 9.01 -11.02
C TYR A 151 -14.43 7.86 -12.01
N LYS A 152 -14.84 6.62 -11.66
CA LYS A 152 -14.69 5.41 -12.50
C LYS A 152 -13.25 5.21 -12.94
N LYS A 153 -12.30 5.35 -12.01
CA LYS A 153 -10.87 5.21 -12.28
C LYS A 153 -10.35 3.83 -11.90
N ILE A 154 -9.38 3.38 -12.66
CA ILE A 154 -8.61 2.18 -12.36
C ILE A 154 -7.57 2.57 -11.31
N VAL A 155 -7.71 2.06 -10.09
CA VAL A 155 -6.78 2.31 -9.00
C VAL A 155 -6.26 0.98 -8.49
N GLN A 156 -4.94 0.76 -8.60
CA GLN A 156 -4.27 -0.45 -8.11
C GLN A 156 -3.39 -0.15 -6.90
N HIS A 157 -3.55 -0.93 -5.85
CA HIS A 157 -2.68 -0.92 -4.68
C HIS A 157 -1.41 -1.74 -4.94
N GLY A 158 -0.25 -1.20 -4.62
CA GLY A 158 1.08 -1.75 -4.92
C GLY A 158 1.49 -2.95 -4.05
N VAL A 159 0.66 -3.97 -3.95
CA VAL A 159 0.96 -5.25 -3.27
C VAL A 159 1.21 -6.34 -4.32
N GLN A 160 2.46 -6.42 -4.79
CA GLN A 160 2.87 -7.20 -5.96
C GLN A 160 2.62 -8.71 -5.82
N LEU A 161 2.67 -9.25 -4.59
CA LEU A 161 2.43 -10.67 -4.31
C LEU A 161 1.09 -11.18 -4.90
N ARG A 162 0.06 -10.32 -4.97
CA ARG A 162 -1.26 -10.67 -5.51
C ARG A 162 -1.26 -10.98 -7.01
N SER A 163 -0.20 -10.60 -7.73
CA SER A 163 -0.05 -10.87 -9.17
C SER A 163 0.92 -12.00 -9.48
N ASN A 164 1.53 -12.62 -8.49
CA ASN A 164 2.49 -13.68 -8.71
C ASN A 164 1.83 -15.05 -8.77
N PRO A 165 2.02 -15.83 -9.86
CA PRO A 165 1.33 -17.10 -10.07
C PRO A 165 1.53 -18.11 -8.95
N GLY A 166 2.77 -18.27 -8.45
CA GLY A 166 3.06 -19.19 -7.36
C GLY A 166 2.37 -18.80 -6.05
N PHE A 167 2.27 -17.48 -5.76
CA PHE A 167 1.52 -17.02 -4.60
C PHE A 167 0.00 -17.23 -4.77
N GLN A 168 -0.54 -16.93 -5.95
CA GLN A 168 -1.96 -17.15 -6.28
C GLN A 168 -2.33 -18.63 -6.18
N GLU A 169 -1.48 -19.53 -6.68
CA GLU A 169 -1.70 -20.99 -6.56
C GLU A 169 -1.78 -21.40 -5.09
N GLY A 170 -0.85 -20.97 -4.25
CA GLY A 170 -0.85 -21.28 -2.82
C GLY A 170 -2.12 -20.79 -2.12
N ILE A 171 -2.55 -19.58 -2.37
CA ILE A 171 -3.80 -19.03 -1.82
C ILE A 171 -5.02 -19.81 -2.32
N GLN A 172 -5.06 -20.16 -3.61
CA GLN A 172 -6.16 -20.99 -4.14
C GLN A 172 -6.21 -22.36 -3.47
N MET A 173 -5.05 -22.99 -3.26
CA MET A 173 -4.98 -24.26 -2.53
C MET A 173 -5.49 -24.14 -1.08
N LEU A 174 -5.23 -23.02 -0.38
CA LEU A 174 -5.84 -22.77 0.94
C LEU A 174 -7.36 -22.72 0.85
N HIS A 175 -7.89 -22.00 -0.13
CA HIS A 175 -9.34 -21.86 -0.34
C HIS A 175 -10.01 -23.19 -0.74
N ASP A 176 -9.30 -24.06 -1.45
CA ASP A 176 -9.73 -25.42 -1.85
C ASP A 176 -9.57 -26.44 -0.70
N GLY A 177 -9.11 -26.01 0.48
CA GLY A 177 -9.03 -26.84 1.68
C GLY A 177 -7.82 -27.77 1.75
N ALA A 178 -6.70 -27.43 1.10
CA ALA A 178 -5.46 -28.22 1.12
C ALA A 178 -4.95 -28.53 2.54
N ILE A 179 -5.20 -27.63 3.51
CA ILE A 179 -4.88 -27.85 4.93
C ILE A 179 -6.13 -27.98 5.82
N GLY A 180 -7.30 -28.25 5.22
CA GLY A 180 -8.59 -28.26 5.91
C GLY A 180 -9.10 -26.84 6.20
N GLU A 181 -9.94 -26.69 7.23
CA GLU A 181 -10.41 -25.38 7.66
C GLU A 181 -9.26 -24.55 8.21
N VAL A 182 -9.03 -23.37 7.62
CA VAL A 182 -7.99 -22.44 8.08
C VAL A 182 -8.57 -21.55 9.17
N TYR A 183 -8.01 -21.62 10.38
CA TYR A 183 -8.50 -20.88 11.54
C TYR A 183 -7.57 -19.75 11.99
N MET A 184 -6.28 -19.80 11.60
CA MET A 184 -5.30 -18.80 12.03
C MET A 184 -4.27 -18.50 10.95
N ALA A 185 -3.81 -17.26 10.90
CA ALA A 185 -2.62 -16.83 10.16
C ALA A 185 -1.63 -16.12 11.10
N ARG A 186 -0.35 -16.45 10.99
CA ARG A 186 0.74 -15.77 11.70
C ARG A 186 1.61 -15.03 10.69
N CYS A 187 1.71 -13.71 10.85
CA CYS A 187 2.55 -12.82 10.07
C CYS A 187 3.81 -12.46 10.85
N VAL A 188 4.95 -12.47 10.18
CA VAL A 188 6.21 -11.98 10.76
C VAL A 188 6.88 -10.98 9.84
N CYS A 189 7.48 -9.95 10.46
CA CYS A 189 8.23 -8.91 9.77
C CYS A 189 9.46 -8.56 10.62
N PHE A 190 10.57 -9.27 10.38
CA PHE A 190 11.83 -9.06 11.05
C PHE A 190 12.80 -8.40 10.07
N LYS A 191 13.13 -7.14 10.33
CA LYS A 191 13.98 -6.31 9.46
C LYS A 191 15.17 -5.77 10.23
N ASN A 192 16.37 -5.92 9.66
CA ASN A 192 17.52 -5.21 10.20
C ASN A 192 17.34 -3.70 10.02
N ARG A 193 17.07 -3.00 11.14
CA ARG A 193 16.85 -1.55 11.22
C ARG A 193 17.76 -0.97 12.28
N PRO A 194 18.87 -0.33 11.89
CA PRO A 194 19.82 0.25 12.84
C PRO A 194 19.27 1.51 13.53
N ASP A 195 20.02 2.00 14.49
CA ASP A 195 19.94 3.35 15.01
C ASP A 195 19.97 4.37 13.86
N ILE A 196 19.05 5.34 13.88
CA ILE A 196 19.01 6.44 12.90
C ILE A 196 19.64 7.73 13.41
N GLY A 197 20.14 7.75 14.64
CA GLY A 197 20.76 8.92 15.27
C GLY A 197 19.77 9.94 15.80
N LYS A 198 20.33 10.98 16.44
CA LYS A 198 19.57 12.13 16.91
C LYS A 198 19.26 13.08 15.76
N ALA A 199 18.20 13.85 15.90
CA ALA A 199 17.78 14.85 14.92
C ALA A 199 17.61 16.23 15.57
N THR A 200 18.03 17.25 14.87
CA THR A 200 17.85 18.66 15.24
C THR A 200 17.26 19.46 14.08
N PRO A 201 16.53 20.56 14.34
CA PRO A 201 16.07 21.44 13.27
C PRO A 201 17.21 21.95 12.41
N GLY A 202 17.01 21.95 11.09
CA GLY A 202 17.97 22.43 10.10
C GLY A 202 17.28 23.10 8.92
N THR A 203 18.04 23.42 7.87
CA THR A 203 17.52 24.05 6.66
C THR A 203 17.45 23.01 5.54
N PRO A 204 16.29 22.86 4.85
CA PRO A 204 16.22 22.00 3.67
C PRO A 204 17.13 22.53 2.56
N PRO A 205 17.68 21.65 1.70
CA PRO A 205 18.37 22.06 0.48
C PRO A 205 17.47 22.95 -0.39
N ALA A 206 18.06 23.93 -1.07
CA ALA A 206 17.32 24.89 -1.90
C ALA A 206 16.54 24.21 -3.06
N GLU A 207 17.02 23.07 -3.53
CA GLU A 207 16.42 22.27 -4.60
C GLU A 207 15.24 21.40 -4.13
N LEU A 208 15.04 21.24 -2.81
CA LEU A 208 13.93 20.49 -2.22
C LEU A 208 12.80 21.45 -1.88
N ASP A 209 11.67 21.32 -2.56
CA ASP A 209 10.44 21.99 -2.13
C ASP A 209 9.88 21.29 -0.87
N TRP A 210 10.29 21.82 0.30
CA TRP A 210 9.89 21.26 1.60
C TRP A 210 8.39 21.41 1.86
N ASN A 211 7.77 22.47 1.34
CA ASN A 211 6.33 22.67 1.46
C ASN A 211 5.54 21.58 0.70
N LEU A 212 5.90 21.30 -0.54
CA LEU A 212 5.30 20.21 -1.32
C LEU A 212 5.65 18.84 -0.75
N TRP A 213 6.88 18.67 -0.22
CA TRP A 213 7.25 17.40 0.40
C TRP A 213 6.35 17.06 1.59
N GLN A 214 6.08 18.02 2.48
CA GLN A 214 5.19 17.84 3.63
C GLN A 214 3.73 17.58 3.20
N GLY A 215 3.26 18.20 2.10
CA GLY A 215 1.93 17.97 1.55
C GLY A 215 0.82 18.01 2.60
N PRO A 216 0.05 16.92 2.76
CA PRO A 216 -1.07 16.88 3.72
C PRO A 216 -0.68 16.73 5.19
N ALA A 217 0.58 16.46 5.51
CA ALA A 217 1.05 16.42 6.90
C ALA A 217 1.06 17.81 7.52
N GLN A 218 0.89 17.90 8.84
CA GLN A 218 1.08 19.16 9.55
C GLN A 218 2.50 19.70 9.34
N GLU A 219 2.65 21.01 9.40
CA GLU A 219 3.94 21.67 9.20
C GLU A 219 4.91 21.30 10.33
N GLU A 220 6.07 20.79 9.95
CA GLU A 220 7.15 20.44 10.85
C GLU A 220 8.48 21.02 10.35
N PRO A 221 9.45 21.29 11.23
CA PRO A 221 10.78 21.71 10.83
C PRO A 221 11.49 20.60 10.04
N PHE A 222 12.31 20.98 9.08
CA PHE A 222 13.23 20.06 8.44
C PHE A 222 14.28 19.60 9.46
N MET A 223 14.46 18.29 9.61
CA MET A 223 15.32 17.72 10.63
C MET A 223 16.60 17.16 10.01
N VAL A 224 17.72 17.44 10.63
CA VAL A 224 19.05 17.00 10.21
C VAL A 224 19.76 16.21 11.30
N ASN A 225 20.68 15.32 10.89
CA ASN A 225 21.60 14.62 11.79
C ASN A 225 22.80 15.52 12.18
N ASP A 226 23.73 14.96 12.95
CA ASP A 226 24.97 15.62 13.39
C ASP A 226 25.91 16.07 12.24
N LYS A 227 25.72 15.53 11.03
CA LYS A 227 26.44 15.91 9.81
C LYS A 227 25.69 16.93 8.96
N GLY A 228 24.57 17.48 9.44
CA GLY A 228 23.73 18.41 8.69
C GLY A 228 22.96 17.79 7.52
N GLN A 229 22.86 16.47 7.45
CA GLN A 229 22.12 15.76 6.41
C GLN A 229 20.67 15.51 6.88
N GLY A 230 19.72 15.66 5.98
CA GLY A 230 18.31 15.34 6.27
C GLY A 230 18.14 13.90 6.78
N ILE A 231 17.49 13.75 7.93
CA ILE A 231 17.34 12.45 8.56
C ILE A 231 16.06 11.71 8.07
N PHE A 232 14.93 12.42 7.96
CA PHE A 232 13.68 11.83 7.49
C PHE A 232 13.54 11.85 5.97
N VAL A 233 14.31 12.66 5.29
CA VAL A 233 14.42 12.71 3.84
C VAL A 233 15.85 12.30 3.46
N PRO A 234 16.03 11.32 2.58
CA PRO A 234 15.03 10.74 1.69
C PRO A 234 14.31 9.48 2.20
N TYR A 235 14.69 8.88 3.35
CA TYR A 235 14.21 7.52 3.63
C TYR A 235 13.56 7.31 5.00
N PHE A 236 14.07 7.87 6.10
CA PHE A 236 13.60 7.55 7.46
C PHE A 236 12.26 8.19 7.83
N TRP A 237 11.56 8.83 6.88
CA TRP A 237 10.23 9.41 7.05
C TRP A 237 9.20 8.42 7.63
N HIS A 238 9.33 7.13 7.34
CA HIS A 238 8.40 6.12 7.84
C HIS A 238 8.45 5.93 9.36
N TRP A 239 9.49 6.44 10.02
CA TRP A 239 9.61 6.46 11.48
C TRP A 239 9.00 7.69 12.16
N LYS A 240 8.42 8.62 11.40
CA LYS A 240 7.67 9.77 11.90
C LYS A 240 6.17 9.56 11.76
N TRP A 241 5.40 9.84 12.84
CA TRP A 241 3.94 9.73 12.82
C TRP A 241 3.28 10.61 11.76
N ALA A 242 3.85 11.79 11.49
CA ALA A 242 3.33 12.72 10.48
C ALA A 242 3.40 12.17 9.05
N TYR A 243 4.36 11.29 8.75
CA TYR A 243 4.70 10.90 7.37
C TYR A 243 4.55 9.42 7.08
N GLY A 244 4.61 8.56 8.10
CA GLY A 244 4.63 7.12 7.92
C GLY A 244 4.03 6.32 9.07
N ASN A 245 4.09 5.01 8.92
CA ASN A 245 3.43 4.03 9.80
C ASN A 245 4.44 2.98 10.33
N GLY A 246 5.74 3.32 10.43
CA GLY A 246 6.78 2.37 10.84
C GLY A 246 6.87 1.14 9.95
N ASP A 247 7.55 0.09 10.41
CA ASP A 247 7.64 -1.16 9.64
C ASP A 247 6.33 -1.94 9.58
N ILE A 248 5.39 -1.71 10.47
CA ILE A 248 4.05 -2.31 10.38
C ILE A 248 3.33 -1.91 9.08
N GLY A 249 3.38 -0.63 8.70
CA GLY A 249 2.86 -0.14 7.43
C GLY A 249 3.84 -0.29 6.27
N ASN A 250 5.16 -0.12 6.51
CA ASN A 250 6.15 -0.14 5.44
C ASN A 250 6.44 -1.54 4.89
N GLN A 251 6.42 -2.57 5.74
CA GLN A 251 6.64 -3.97 5.36
C GLN A 251 5.49 -4.88 5.79
N GLY A 252 5.00 -4.76 7.02
CA GLY A 252 3.99 -5.64 7.60
C GLY A 252 2.67 -5.65 6.83
N VAL A 253 2.35 -4.58 6.11
CA VAL A 253 1.15 -4.51 5.27
C VAL A 253 1.10 -5.60 4.19
N HIS A 254 2.24 -6.06 3.66
CA HIS A 254 2.29 -7.18 2.71
C HIS A 254 1.84 -8.49 3.37
N GLN A 255 2.31 -8.73 4.60
CA GLN A 255 1.96 -9.93 5.36
C GLN A 255 0.49 -9.88 5.81
N LEU A 256 0.02 -8.71 6.25
CA LEU A 256 -1.38 -8.49 6.61
C LEU A 256 -2.32 -8.69 5.41
N ASP A 257 -1.93 -8.20 4.24
CA ASP A 257 -2.68 -8.38 2.99
C ASP A 257 -2.77 -9.85 2.59
N ALA A 258 -1.64 -10.56 2.60
CA ALA A 258 -1.57 -11.98 2.31
C ALA A 258 -2.43 -12.81 3.28
N ALA A 259 -2.30 -12.54 4.59
CA ALA A 259 -3.04 -13.24 5.63
C ALA A 259 -4.56 -13.00 5.51
N ARG A 260 -4.97 -11.75 5.26
CA ARG A 260 -6.37 -11.41 5.04
C ARG A 260 -6.94 -12.14 3.81
N TRP A 261 -6.19 -12.20 2.72
CA TRP A 261 -6.58 -12.89 1.50
C TRP A 261 -6.73 -14.39 1.74
N GLY A 262 -5.75 -15.05 2.38
CA GLY A 262 -5.82 -16.49 2.67
C GLY A 262 -6.91 -16.87 3.67
N LEU A 263 -7.15 -16.05 4.70
CA LEU A 263 -8.22 -16.23 5.68
C LEU A 263 -9.62 -15.88 5.13
N GLN A 264 -9.71 -15.17 4.00
CA GLN A 264 -10.95 -14.64 3.41
C GLN A 264 -11.74 -13.73 4.37
N VAL A 265 -11.05 -12.80 5.01
CA VAL A 265 -11.61 -11.85 5.98
C VAL A 265 -11.38 -10.39 5.54
N ASP A 266 -12.20 -9.46 6.02
CA ASP A 266 -12.12 -8.05 5.65
C ASP A 266 -11.73 -7.16 6.86
N VAL A 267 -12.65 -6.78 7.71
CA VAL A 267 -12.45 -5.90 8.86
C VAL A 267 -12.48 -6.70 10.16
N PRO A 268 -11.48 -6.57 11.05
CA PRO A 268 -11.51 -7.26 12.35
C PRO A 268 -12.57 -6.64 13.25
N TYR A 269 -13.24 -7.45 14.07
CA TYR A 269 -14.13 -6.94 15.10
C TYR A 269 -13.41 -6.57 16.41
N ARG A 270 -12.16 -7.08 16.59
CA ARG A 270 -11.31 -6.80 17.75
C ARG A 270 -9.84 -6.78 17.36
N VAL A 271 -9.10 -5.81 17.89
CA VAL A 271 -7.63 -5.70 17.73
C VAL A 271 -6.98 -5.45 19.07
N ALA A 272 -6.00 -6.28 19.44
CA ALA A 272 -5.12 -6.10 20.58
C ALA A 272 -3.69 -5.90 20.09
N SER A 273 -3.04 -4.82 20.48
CA SER A 273 -1.69 -4.51 20.02
C SER A 273 -0.87 -3.86 21.12
N MET A 274 0.40 -4.24 21.19
CA MET A 274 1.41 -3.62 22.05
C MET A 274 2.63 -3.29 21.21
N GLY A 275 3.30 -2.20 21.52
CA GLY A 275 4.51 -1.80 20.82
C GLY A 275 5.28 -0.73 21.58
N GLY A 276 6.50 -0.46 21.13
CA GLY A 276 7.35 0.54 21.74
C GLY A 276 8.62 0.80 20.94
N LEU A 277 9.42 1.72 21.44
CA LEU A 277 10.77 2.01 20.99
C LEU A 277 11.75 1.30 21.92
N PHE A 278 12.60 0.45 21.37
CA PHE A 278 13.52 -0.39 22.10
C PHE A 278 14.95 -0.23 21.59
N LEU A 279 15.92 -0.49 22.44
CA LEU A 279 17.39 -0.46 22.27
C LEU A 279 17.99 0.93 22.12
N TRP A 280 17.45 1.79 21.26
CA TRP A 280 18.06 3.09 20.96
C TRP A 280 17.17 4.26 21.36
N GLU A 281 17.78 5.31 21.85
CA GLU A 281 17.18 6.61 22.03
C GLU A 281 17.54 7.49 20.82
N ASP A 282 16.92 7.24 19.69
CA ASP A 282 17.14 7.94 18.45
C ASP A 282 15.93 8.80 18.01
N ALA A 283 15.93 9.29 16.78
CA ALA A 283 14.89 10.18 16.27
C ALA A 283 13.60 9.47 15.80
N LYS A 284 13.48 8.15 15.98
CA LYS A 284 12.24 7.42 15.67
C LYS A 284 11.13 7.81 16.63
N GLU A 285 9.92 7.94 16.10
CA GLU A 285 8.69 8.16 16.87
C GLU A 285 7.76 6.94 16.80
N VAL A 286 7.67 6.33 15.62
CA VAL A 286 6.85 5.15 15.38
C VAL A 286 7.54 3.91 15.95
N PHE A 287 6.78 3.05 16.59
CA PHE A 287 7.26 1.83 17.24
C PHE A 287 8.12 0.97 16.32
N ASN A 288 9.26 0.55 16.80
CA ASN A 288 10.19 -0.32 16.09
C ASN A 288 10.01 -1.80 16.45
N VAL A 289 9.31 -2.10 17.56
CA VAL A 289 8.84 -3.43 17.90
C VAL A 289 7.36 -3.37 18.23
N SER A 290 6.58 -4.30 17.68
CA SER A 290 5.17 -4.47 18.00
C SER A 290 4.70 -5.91 17.83
N SER A 291 3.70 -6.27 18.64
CA SER A 291 2.97 -7.53 18.52
C SER A 291 1.48 -7.22 18.51
N SER A 292 0.78 -7.74 17.50
CA SER A 292 -0.63 -7.42 17.25
C SER A 292 -1.42 -8.69 16.99
N SER A 293 -2.66 -8.72 17.49
CA SER A 293 -3.61 -9.82 17.28
C SER A 293 -4.94 -9.24 16.81
N TYR A 294 -5.54 -9.88 15.82
CA TYR A 294 -6.78 -9.47 15.17
C TYR A 294 -7.77 -10.63 15.19
N MET A 295 -9.02 -10.34 15.56
CA MET A 295 -10.11 -11.31 15.51
C MET A 295 -11.12 -10.91 14.44
N PHE A 296 -11.49 -11.88 13.61
CA PHE A 296 -12.43 -11.71 12.51
C PHE A 296 -13.57 -12.70 12.61
N LYS A 297 -14.69 -12.37 11.98
CA LYS A 297 -15.70 -13.35 11.61
C LYS A 297 -15.43 -13.86 10.20
N GLY A 298 -15.26 -15.16 10.05
CA GLY A 298 -15.21 -15.80 8.75
C GLY A 298 -16.56 -15.76 8.03
N LYS A 299 -16.59 -16.09 6.76
CA LYS A 299 -17.84 -16.17 5.97
C LYS A 299 -18.84 -17.19 6.51
N ASP A 300 -18.35 -18.20 7.21
CA ASP A 300 -19.12 -19.24 7.91
C ASP A 300 -19.58 -18.83 9.31
N GLY A 301 -19.27 -17.60 9.74
CA GLY A 301 -19.58 -17.06 11.06
C GLY A 301 -18.63 -17.48 12.18
N LYS A 302 -17.66 -18.38 11.91
CA LYS A 302 -16.67 -18.80 12.90
C LYS A 302 -15.62 -17.73 13.11
N ASP A 303 -14.96 -17.76 14.28
CA ASP A 303 -13.85 -16.87 14.58
C ASP A 303 -12.59 -17.31 13.83
N LYS A 304 -11.88 -16.32 13.28
CA LYS A 304 -10.55 -16.47 12.70
C LYS A 304 -9.59 -15.48 13.35
N MET A 305 -8.36 -15.93 13.58
CA MET A 305 -7.34 -15.13 14.21
C MET A 305 -6.21 -14.83 13.24
N MET A 306 -5.69 -13.60 13.31
CA MET A 306 -4.45 -13.21 12.66
C MET A 306 -3.51 -12.62 13.72
N THR A 307 -2.21 -12.88 13.61
CA THR A 307 -1.19 -12.19 14.41
C THR A 307 -0.15 -11.57 13.51
N LEU A 308 0.43 -10.45 13.95
CA LEU A 308 1.60 -9.84 13.32
C LEU A 308 2.62 -9.49 14.38
N GLU A 309 3.86 -9.93 14.18
CA GLU A 309 5.02 -9.54 14.96
C GLU A 309 5.98 -8.74 14.10
N VAL A 310 6.33 -7.53 14.54
CA VAL A 310 7.36 -6.66 13.95
C VAL A 310 8.52 -6.57 14.90
N ARG A 311 9.71 -6.94 14.44
CA ARG A 311 10.98 -6.80 15.17
C ARG A 311 12.05 -6.19 14.26
N PHE A 312 13.02 -5.56 14.88
CA PHE A 312 14.11 -4.90 14.19
C PHE A 312 15.48 -5.43 14.66
N TRP A 313 16.55 -4.96 14.00
CA TRP A 313 17.96 -5.24 14.24
C TRP A 313 18.39 -6.64 13.77
N GLU A 314 18.14 -7.68 14.56
CA GLU A 314 18.47 -9.05 14.16
C GLU A 314 17.25 -9.72 13.52
N SER A 315 17.48 -10.33 12.37
CA SER A 315 16.47 -11.14 11.68
C SER A 315 16.75 -12.61 11.95
N ASN A 316 15.75 -13.35 12.41
CA ASN A 316 15.82 -14.79 12.48
C ASN A 316 14.85 -15.44 11.48
N GLU A 317 15.20 -16.61 11.03
CA GLU A 317 14.51 -17.33 9.97
C GLU A 317 13.40 -18.21 10.56
N GLU A 318 12.18 -17.69 10.69
CA GLU A 318 11.05 -18.41 11.27
C GLU A 318 10.02 -18.90 10.24
N VAL A 319 9.97 -18.32 9.05
CA VAL A 319 8.97 -18.65 8.03
C VAL A 319 9.63 -19.31 6.84
N GLY A 320 9.68 -20.63 6.83
CA GLY A 320 10.26 -21.39 5.73
C GLY A 320 11.69 -20.95 5.40
N GLY A 321 12.52 -20.68 6.42
CA GLY A 321 13.90 -20.20 6.24
C GLY A 321 14.00 -18.69 5.92
N LYS A 322 12.99 -17.88 6.25
CA LYS A 322 12.97 -16.42 6.02
C LYS A 322 12.54 -15.65 7.25
N SER A 323 12.96 -14.39 7.32
CA SER A 323 12.67 -13.45 8.41
C SER A 323 11.37 -12.65 8.23
N PHE A 324 10.63 -12.91 7.16
CA PHE A 324 9.32 -12.31 6.91
C PHE A 324 8.44 -13.30 6.13
N GLY A 325 7.13 -13.16 6.26
CA GLY A 325 6.17 -14.00 5.55
C GLY A 325 4.92 -14.27 6.36
N VAL A 326 4.15 -15.25 5.91
CA VAL A 326 2.89 -15.66 6.54
C VAL A 326 2.84 -17.18 6.67
N ILE A 327 2.33 -17.67 7.81
CA ILE A 327 2.03 -19.08 8.02
C ILE A 327 0.52 -19.18 8.30
N PHE A 328 -0.16 -20.04 7.55
CA PHE A 328 -1.56 -20.41 7.76
C PHE A 328 -1.65 -21.75 8.47
N TYR A 329 -2.51 -21.85 9.47
CA TYR A 329 -2.76 -23.06 10.23
C TYR A 329 -4.18 -23.54 9.96
N GLY A 330 -4.29 -24.83 9.60
CA GLY A 330 -5.56 -25.51 9.33
C GLY A 330 -5.61 -26.86 10.04
N GLU A 331 -6.76 -27.54 9.94
CA GLU A 331 -7.02 -28.82 10.62
C GLU A 331 -6.07 -29.94 10.21
N LYS A 332 -5.59 -29.94 8.94
CA LYS A 332 -4.80 -31.02 8.34
C LYS A 332 -3.33 -30.69 8.18
N GLY A 333 -2.92 -29.47 8.55
CA GLY A 333 -1.54 -29.04 8.38
C GLY A 333 -1.37 -27.53 8.42
N TYR A 334 -0.27 -27.07 7.86
CA TYR A 334 0.00 -25.64 7.72
C TYR A 334 0.62 -25.33 6.36
N MET A 335 0.50 -24.07 5.94
CA MET A 335 1.13 -23.57 4.72
C MET A 335 1.89 -22.29 5.02
N SER A 336 3.19 -22.23 4.66
CA SER A 336 4.01 -21.05 4.79
C SER A 336 4.21 -20.36 3.44
N PHE A 337 4.26 -19.02 3.46
CA PHE A 337 4.57 -18.16 2.33
C PHE A 337 5.84 -17.35 2.70
N PRO A 338 7.03 -17.90 2.45
CA PRO A 338 8.29 -17.31 2.86
C PRO A 338 8.82 -16.23 1.91
N SER A 339 8.12 -15.99 0.80
CA SER A 339 8.43 -14.98 -0.20
C SER A 339 7.15 -14.39 -0.80
N TYR A 340 7.29 -13.45 -1.72
CA TYR A 340 6.15 -12.91 -2.49
C TYR A 340 5.78 -13.75 -3.72
N GLU A 341 6.48 -14.86 -3.95
CA GLU A 341 6.41 -15.62 -5.20
C GLU A 341 5.83 -17.02 -5.01
N GLY A 342 5.81 -17.56 -3.78
CA GLY A 342 5.44 -18.95 -3.62
C GLY A 342 5.12 -19.38 -2.19
N TYR A 343 4.94 -20.67 -2.04
CA TYR A 343 4.50 -21.32 -0.81
C TYR A 343 5.20 -22.66 -0.55
N GLN A 344 5.06 -23.12 0.69
CA GLN A 344 5.43 -24.46 1.17
C GLN A 344 4.27 -25.07 1.95
N LEU A 345 3.76 -26.21 1.50
CA LEU A 345 2.67 -26.96 2.12
C LEU A 345 3.21 -28.09 2.99
N TYR A 346 2.78 -28.14 4.23
CA TYR A 346 3.15 -29.16 5.23
C TYR A 346 1.92 -29.91 5.74
N GLN A 347 2.00 -31.24 5.75
CA GLN A 347 0.98 -32.14 6.34
C GLN A 347 1.68 -33.22 7.15
N GLY A 348 1.16 -33.55 8.33
CA GLY A 348 1.77 -34.50 9.26
C GLY A 348 3.23 -34.14 9.62
N GLY A 349 3.56 -32.85 9.66
CA GLY A 349 4.90 -32.35 9.95
C GLY A 349 5.90 -32.47 8.80
N LYS A 350 5.49 -32.90 7.61
CA LYS A 350 6.36 -33.08 6.44
C LYS A 350 5.99 -32.09 5.35
N LEU A 351 7.02 -31.56 4.65
CA LEU A 351 6.84 -30.81 3.42
C LEU A 351 6.28 -31.77 2.35
N VAL A 352 5.12 -31.46 1.80
CA VAL A 352 4.46 -32.27 0.76
C VAL A 352 4.40 -31.61 -0.59
N LYS A 353 4.48 -30.28 -0.63
CA LYS A 353 4.54 -29.51 -1.87
C LYS A 353 5.17 -28.14 -1.63
N GLU A 354 5.95 -27.69 -2.59
CA GLU A 354 6.40 -26.29 -2.68
C GLU A 354 6.37 -25.81 -4.12
N HIS A 355 6.17 -24.51 -4.32
CA HIS A 355 6.23 -23.85 -5.60
C HIS A 355 6.59 -22.39 -5.42
N SER A 356 7.40 -21.85 -6.32
CA SER A 356 7.75 -20.42 -6.36
C SER A 356 7.80 -19.98 -7.82
N GLU A 357 6.92 -19.07 -8.18
CA GLU A 357 6.87 -18.45 -9.50
C GLU A 357 6.31 -17.03 -9.38
N GLY A 358 7.03 -16.05 -9.89
CA GLY A 358 6.57 -14.66 -9.90
C GLY A 358 7.61 -13.66 -10.32
N ASP A 359 7.10 -12.50 -10.70
CA ASP A 359 7.87 -11.32 -11.05
C ASP A 359 7.06 -10.07 -10.68
N THR A 360 7.73 -9.05 -10.17
CA THR A 360 7.12 -7.75 -9.89
C THR A 360 6.49 -7.10 -11.13
N VAL A 361 7.03 -7.38 -12.33
CA VAL A 361 6.50 -6.93 -13.63
C VAL A 361 5.04 -7.32 -13.82
N ASN A 362 4.63 -8.51 -13.37
CA ASN A 362 3.26 -9.02 -13.52
C ASN A 362 2.22 -8.06 -12.92
N HIS A 363 2.54 -7.41 -11.82
CA HIS A 363 1.61 -6.50 -11.14
C HIS A 363 1.43 -5.18 -11.88
N PHE A 364 2.52 -4.62 -12.43
CA PHE A 364 2.45 -3.43 -13.28
C PHE A 364 1.77 -3.74 -14.61
N GLN A 365 2.02 -4.92 -15.21
CA GLN A 365 1.37 -5.32 -16.44
C GLN A 365 -0.15 -5.49 -16.23
N ASN A 366 -0.58 -6.17 -15.16
CA ASN A 366 -2.00 -6.28 -14.81
C ASN A 366 -2.67 -4.91 -14.69
N PHE A 367 -2.02 -3.94 -14.06
CA PHE A 367 -2.55 -2.58 -13.95
C PHE A 367 -2.73 -1.93 -15.33
N ILE A 368 -1.71 -1.93 -16.18
CA ILE A 368 -1.78 -1.32 -17.51
C ILE A 368 -2.81 -2.02 -18.40
N ASP A 369 -2.94 -3.34 -18.31
CA ASP A 369 -3.97 -4.09 -19.05
C ASP A 369 -5.39 -3.73 -18.57
N CYS A 370 -5.60 -3.53 -17.27
CA CYS A 370 -6.86 -3.04 -16.72
C CYS A 370 -7.16 -1.59 -17.14
N VAL A 371 -6.15 -0.71 -17.17
CA VAL A 371 -6.29 0.67 -17.69
C VAL A 371 -6.73 0.65 -19.15
N ARG A 372 -6.08 -0.15 -19.99
CA ARG A 372 -6.39 -0.24 -21.43
C ARG A 372 -7.76 -0.86 -21.70
N SER A 373 -8.13 -1.89 -20.95
CA SER A 373 -9.42 -2.58 -21.12
C SER A 373 -10.57 -1.93 -20.36
N ARG A 374 -10.29 -0.95 -19.48
CA ARG A 374 -11.25 -0.34 -18.53
C ARG A 374 -11.94 -1.37 -17.61
N SER A 375 -11.22 -2.44 -17.26
CA SER A 375 -11.73 -3.59 -16.52
C SER A 375 -11.22 -3.57 -15.07
N ALA A 376 -11.82 -2.74 -14.21
CA ALA A 376 -11.45 -2.62 -12.79
C ALA A 376 -11.63 -3.93 -12.01
N GLU A 377 -12.55 -4.77 -12.45
CA GLU A 377 -12.81 -6.10 -11.85
C GLU A 377 -11.67 -7.11 -12.06
N LYS A 378 -10.74 -6.84 -12.97
CA LYS A 378 -9.56 -7.67 -13.23
C LYS A 378 -8.31 -7.23 -12.49
N LEU A 379 -8.39 -6.13 -11.72
CA LEU A 379 -7.29 -5.73 -10.86
C LEU A 379 -7.01 -6.80 -9.81
N THR A 380 -5.76 -7.19 -9.68
CA THR A 380 -5.32 -8.16 -8.67
C THR A 380 -5.34 -7.56 -7.26
N SER A 381 -5.18 -6.24 -7.14
CA SER A 381 -5.26 -5.51 -5.88
C SER A 381 -6.07 -4.20 -6.03
N PRO A 382 -7.40 -4.28 -6.14
CA PRO A 382 -8.26 -3.08 -6.26
C PRO A 382 -8.22 -2.24 -4.97
N PRO A 383 -8.64 -0.95 -5.00
CA PRO A 383 -8.48 -0.04 -3.88
C PRO A 383 -9.18 -0.49 -2.59
N ILE A 384 -10.26 -1.26 -2.67
CA ILE A 384 -10.92 -1.80 -1.47
C ILE A 384 -10.03 -2.79 -0.72
N GLU A 385 -9.27 -3.62 -1.43
CA GLU A 385 -8.30 -4.53 -0.84
C GLU A 385 -7.15 -3.76 -0.18
N GLY A 386 -6.66 -2.71 -0.86
CA GLY A 386 -5.64 -1.82 -0.33
C GLY A 386 -6.09 -1.09 0.94
N HIS A 387 -7.35 -0.65 0.97
CA HIS A 387 -7.96 -0.03 2.14
C HIS A 387 -7.98 -0.99 3.33
N TYR A 388 -8.59 -2.17 3.19
CA TYR A 388 -8.69 -3.12 4.28
C TYR A 388 -7.33 -3.58 4.80
N SER A 389 -6.37 -3.83 3.91
CA SER A 389 -5.03 -4.28 4.33
C SER A 389 -4.24 -3.18 5.04
N SER A 390 -4.35 -1.92 4.58
CA SER A 390 -3.75 -0.78 5.26
C SER A 390 -4.42 -0.50 6.60
N ALA A 391 -5.75 -0.64 6.70
CA ALA A 391 -6.51 -0.43 7.92
C ALA A 391 -6.05 -1.33 9.08
N LEU A 392 -5.62 -2.56 8.81
CA LEU A 392 -5.07 -3.45 9.85
C LEU A 392 -3.85 -2.84 10.53
N SER A 393 -2.93 -2.22 9.76
CA SER A 393 -1.78 -1.51 10.32
C SER A 393 -2.23 -0.33 11.20
N HIS A 394 -3.24 0.41 10.74
CA HIS A 394 -3.73 1.60 11.45
C HIS A 394 -4.43 1.26 12.76
N TYR A 395 -5.30 0.25 12.78
CA TYR A 395 -5.92 -0.24 14.02
C TYR A 395 -4.86 -0.72 15.03
N ALA A 396 -3.87 -1.49 14.57
CA ALA A 396 -2.81 -1.99 15.46
C ALA A 396 -2.00 -0.83 16.07
N LEU A 397 -1.59 0.15 15.25
CA LEU A 397 -0.86 1.33 15.75
C LEU A 397 -1.70 2.16 16.72
N THR A 398 -3.00 2.34 16.44
CA THR A 398 -3.93 3.04 17.34
C THR A 398 -4.05 2.32 18.69
N GLY A 399 -4.29 1.00 18.69
CA GLY A 399 -4.36 0.18 19.90
C GLY A 399 -3.08 0.24 20.71
N ALA A 400 -1.92 0.13 20.07
CA ALA A 400 -0.62 0.19 20.72
C ALA A 400 -0.31 1.58 21.31
N ARG A 401 -0.65 2.67 20.59
CA ARG A 401 -0.47 4.05 21.09
C ARG A 401 -1.31 4.34 22.33
N LEU A 402 -2.53 3.83 22.36
CA LEU A 402 -3.47 4.03 23.47
C LEU A 402 -3.35 2.97 24.58
N ASN A 403 -2.55 1.91 24.34
CA ASN A 403 -2.45 0.75 25.22
C ASN A 403 -3.83 0.15 25.54
N ARG A 404 -4.65 -0.05 24.51
CA ARG A 404 -6.03 -0.54 24.62
C ARG A 404 -6.33 -1.64 23.60
N VAL A 405 -7.24 -2.53 23.98
CA VAL A 405 -7.91 -3.42 23.02
C VAL A 405 -9.02 -2.62 22.33
N LEU A 406 -9.04 -2.65 21.01
CA LEU A 406 -10.03 -1.96 20.19
C LEU A 406 -11.18 -2.92 19.84
N GLU A 407 -12.40 -2.56 20.17
CA GLU A 407 -13.64 -3.21 19.71
C GLU A 407 -14.17 -2.42 18.51
N ILE A 408 -14.22 -3.04 17.35
CA ILE A 408 -14.48 -2.35 16.09
C ILE A 408 -15.90 -2.65 15.59
N ASP A 409 -16.60 -1.62 15.18
CA ASP A 409 -17.80 -1.70 14.36
C ASP A 409 -17.35 -1.96 12.92
N THR A 410 -17.52 -3.18 12.45
CA THR A 410 -17.01 -3.63 11.15
C THR A 410 -17.76 -3.03 9.95
N GLU A 411 -18.95 -2.46 10.14
CA GLU A 411 -19.72 -1.78 9.10
C GLU A 411 -19.30 -0.31 8.97
N LYS A 412 -19.07 0.36 10.12
CA LYS A 412 -18.66 1.77 10.17
C LYS A 412 -17.15 1.96 10.11
N GLU A 413 -16.40 0.88 10.38
CA GLU A 413 -14.94 0.90 10.51
C GLU A 413 -14.43 1.86 11.60
N GLN A 414 -15.20 1.96 12.69
CA GLN A 414 -14.94 2.81 13.84
C GLN A 414 -14.74 1.97 15.11
N VAL A 415 -13.97 2.50 16.04
CA VAL A 415 -13.84 1.91 17.38
C VAL A 415 -15.09 2.22 18.19
N LYS A 416 -15.73 1.19 18.74
CA LYS A 416 -16.99 1.32 19.50
C LYS A 416 -16.74 2.06 20.82
N ASN A 417 -17.54 3.09 21.06
CA ASN A 417 -17.57 3.85 22.32
C ASN A 417 -16.19 4.38 22.78
N ASP A 418 -15.33 4.76 21.81
CA ASP A 418 -13.99 5.31 22.10
C ASP A 418 -13.67 6.44 21.11
N ASP A 419 -14.07 7.67 21.47
CA ASP A 419 -13.87 8.86 20.63
C ASP A 419 -12.38 9.22 20.49
N GLU A 420 -11.58 8.95 21.52
CA GLU A 420 -10.13 9.14 21.47
C GLU A 420 -9.51 8.22 20.43
N ALA A 421 -9.83 6.93 20.44
CA ALA A 421 -9.34 6.00 19.42
C ALA A 421 -9.80 6.39 18.02
N ASN A 422 -11.05 6.83 17.86
CA ASN A 422 -11.57 7.30 16.58
C ASN A 422 -10.86 8.55 16.06
N SER A 423 -10.34 9.41 16.92
CA SER A 423 -9.54 10.57 16.51
C SER A 423 -8.23 10.18 15.81
N TYR A 424 -7.68 8.99 16.09
CA TYR A 424 -6.49 8.44 15.43
C TYR A 424 -6.78 7.76 14.08
N LEU A 425 -8.06 7.54 13.74
CA LEU A 425 -8.46 6.97 12.45
C LEU A 425 -8.49 8.01 11.32
N THR A 426 -8.26 9.26 11.64
CA THR A 426 -8.09 10.41 10.76
C THR A 426 -6.95 11.29 11.26
N ARG A 427 -6.77 12.47 10.68
CA ARG A 427 -5.83 13.48 11.15
C ARG A 427 -6.26 14.89 10.76
N VAL A 428 -5.63 15.89 11.37
CA VAL A 428 -5.74 17.28 10.91
C VAL A 428 -4.86 17.46 9.67
N TYR A 429 -5.42 18.01 8.62
CA TYR A 429 -4.72 18.29 7.37
C TYR A 429 -4.24 19.73 7.31
N ARG A 430 -3.16 19.96 6.58
CA ARG A 430 -2.64 21.30 6.31
C ARG A 430 -3.49 21.99 5.24
N GLU A 431 -3.67 23.31 5.38
CA GLU A 431 -4.40 24.12 4.40
C GLU A 431 -3.83 23.92 2.98
N GLY A 432 -4.70 23.81 1.99
CA GLY A 432 -4.36 23.54 0.59
C GLY A 432 -4.04 22.07 0.28
N PHE A 433 -3.97 21.19 1.31
CA PHE A 433 -3.69 19.77 1.15
C PHE A 433 -4.68 18.87 1.93
N VAL A 434 -5.92 19.31 2.01
CA VAL A 434 -6.97 18.62 2.78
C VAL A 434 -7.53 17.43 2.00
N VAL A 435 -7.57 16.26 2.63
CA VAL A 435 -8.38 15.14 2.13
C VAL A 435 -9.85 15.47 2.36
N PRO A 436 -10.66 15.53 1.30
CA PRO A 436 -12.03 16.04 1.42
C PRO A 436 -12.96 15.05 2.13
N GLU A 437 -13.90 15.58 2.93
CA GLU A 437 -14.99 14.78 3.52
C GLU A 437 -15.91 14.17 2.46
N THR A 438 -16.10 14.89 1.36
CA THR A 438 -16.88 14.42 0.20
C THR A 438 -16.00 14.50 -1.04
N VAL A 439 -15.70 13.36 -1.64
CA VAL A 439 -14.88 13.24 -2.88
C VAL A 439 -15.73 13.44 -4.13
#